data_e1215532dd620009fd71792b6e07ac66
#
_entry.id   e1215532dd620009fd71792b6e07ac66
#
_cell.length_a   1.000
_cell.length_b   1.000
_cell.length_c   1.000
_cell.angle_alpha   90.00
_cell.angle_beta   90.00
_cell.angle_gamma   90.00
#
_symmetry.space_group_name_H-M   'P 1'
#
loop_
_entity.id
_entity.type
_entity.pdbx_description
1 polymer ?
#
loop_
_entity_poly.entity_id
_entity_poly.type
_entity_poly.pdbx_seq_one_letter_code
_entity_poly.pdbx_strand_id
1 'polypeptide(L)'
;CSYEKSRGKYALILLAAGQSVRFGSDKLKAVVEGEAMYESAISRFEAFQGFKSYVVTGKEEITLSAESAGCTVVCNKEPEKGISLSVKLGLTKAIEDADENGTPLRGVLFSVCDQPRLKKSTIQRIINTAFHNPGKIVCAGEGTRNGNPVLWDKRFFDKLLELDGDIGGKKILKENLDSLKIVPVQAGELQDIDRKEDLGTA
;
A
#
# COMPACT_ATOMS: atom_id res chain seq x y z
N CYS A 1 -1.04 11.00 21.76
CA CYS A 1 -0.45 11.25 20.44
C CYS A 1 -1.51 11.07 19.36
N SER A 2 -1.48 11.87 18.28
CA SER A 2 -2.45 11.76 17.17
C SER A 2 -2.42 10.40 16.47
N TYR A 3 -1.23 9.78 16.43
CA TYR A 3 -1.04 8.44 15.88
C TYR A 3 -1.82 7.36 16.65
N GLU A 4 -1.81 7.39 17.98
CA GLU A 4 -2.59 6.45 18.81
C GLU A 4 -4.10 6.65 18.64
N LYS A 5 -4.55 7.91 18.48
CA LYS A 5 -5.96 8.23 18.19
C LYS A 5 -6.40 7.79 16.79
N SER A 6 -5.47 7.49 15.89
CA SER A 6 -5.78 7.00 14.52
C SER A 6 -5.90 5.47 14.44
N ARG A 7 -5.47 4.73 15.48
CA ARG A 7 -5.62 3.27 15.51
C ARG A 7 -7.08 2.86 15.35
N GLY A 8 -7.31 1.79 14.61
CA GLY A 8 -8.66 1.29 14.28
C GLY A 8 -9.47 2.16 13.31
N LYS A 9 -8.97 3.34 12.90
CA LYS A 9 -9.68 4.23 11.96
C LYS A 9 -9.16 4.12 10.52
N TYR A 10 -8.00 3.54 10.34
CA TYR A 10 -7.37 3.32 9.05
C TYR A 10 -6.93 1.88 8.94
N ALA A 11 -7.06 1.30 7.75
CA ALA A 11 -6.48 0.02 7.39
C ALA A 11 -5.23 0.22 6.54
N LEU A 12 -4.29 -0.71 6.64
CA LEU A 12 -3.06 -0.75 5.83
C LEU A 12 -3.17 -1.92 4.85
N ILE A 13 -3.02 -1.66 3.56
CA ILE A 13 -3.16 -2.67 2.52
C ILE A 13 -1.88 -2.70 1.68
N LEU A 14 -1.18 -3.83 1.72
CA LEU A 14 0.01 -4.11 0.90
C LEU A 14 -0.41 -4.85 -0.36
N LEU A 15 -0.12 -4.29 -1.52
CA LEU A 15 -0.37 -4.91 -2.81
C LEU A 15 0.84 -5.75 -3.23
N ALA A 16 0.70 -7.07 -3.23
CA ALA A 16 1.76 -8.04 -3.45
C ALA A 16 1.40 -9.13 -4.50
N ALA A 17 0.46 -8.82 -5.42
CA ALA A 17 -0.01 -9.77 -6.45
C ALA A 17 0.63 -9.55 -7.83
N GLY A 18 1.53 -8.59 -8.01
CA GLY A 18 2.13 -8.25 -9.30
C GLY A 18 2.87 -9.42 -9.97
N GLN A 19 2.71 -9.55 -11.29
CA GLN A 19 3.25 -10.68 -12.09
C GLN A 19 4.73 -10.53 -12.48
N SER A 20 5.37 -9.37 -12.23
CA SER A 20 6.81 -9.14 -12.51
C SER A 20 7.24 -9.39 -13.96
N VAL A 21 6.37 -9.16 -14.94
CA VAL A 21 6.58 -9.52 -16.36
C VAL A 21 7.91 -8.97 -16.93
N ARG A 22 8.28 -7.74 -16.54
CA ARG A 22 9.50 -7.08 -17.04
C ARG A 22 10.78 -7.52 -16.34
N PHE A 23 10.67 -8.16 -15.17
CA PHE A 23 11.81 -8.57 -14.36
C PHE A 23 12.38 -9.92 -14.81
N GLY A 24 11.60 -10.73 -15.58
CA GLY A 24 12.00 -12.06 -16.07
C GLY A 24 12.03 -13.16 -15.00
N SER A 25 11.69 -12.82 -13.76
CA SER A 25 11.51 -13.73 -12.61
C SER A 25 10.57 -13.06 -11.62
N ASP A 26 10.24 -13.70 -10.51
CA ASP A 26 9.43 -13.06 -9.47
C ASP A 26 10.23 -11.94 -8.76
N LYS A 27 9.98 -10.68 -9.15
CA LYS A 27 10.70 -9.53 -8.61
C LYS A 27 10.54 -9.36 -7.10
N LEU A 28 9.41 -9.78 -6.55
CA LEU A 28 9.13 -9.61 -5.12
C LEU A 28 10.04 -10.49 -4.24
N LYS A 29 10.61 -11.56 -4.82
CA LYS A 29 11.62 -12.43 -4.19
C LYS A 29 13.05 -11.90 -4.34
N ALA A 30 13.26 -10.85 -5.12
CA ALA A 30 14.60 -10.28 -5.27
C ALA A 30 15.10 -9.73 -3.93
N VAL A 31 16.36 -10.02 -3.63
CA VAL A 31 17.00 -9.61 -2.38
C VAL A 31 17.57 -8.20 -2.55
N VAL A 32 17.18 -7.29 -1.67
CA VAL A 32 17.71 -5.94 -1.56
C VAL A 32 18.15 -5.74 -0.12
N GLU A 33 19.39 -5.29 0.09
CA GLU A 33 19.98 -5.10 1.43
C GLU A 33 19.91 -6.35 2.34
N GLY A 34 19.93 -7.54 1.74
CA GLY A 34 19.96 -8.83 2.47
C GLY A 34 18.59 -9.43 2.78
N GLU A 35 17.50 -8.81 2.38
CA GLU A 35 16.12 -9.28 2.61
C GLU A 35 15.33 -9.30 1.30
N ALA A 36 14.39 -10.25 1.14
CA ALA A 36 13.49 -10.25 -0.01
C ALA A 36 12.54 -9.02 0.06
N MET A 37 12.25 -8.42 -1.09
CA MET A 37 11.43 -7.18 -1.13
C MET A 37 10.07 -7.36 -0.46
N TYR A 38 9.42 -8.53 -0.61
CA TYR A 38 8.13 -8.77 0.04
C TYR A 38 8.27 -8.90 1.57
N GLU A 39 9.34 -9.50 2.08
CA GLU A 39 9.60 -9.64 3.51
C GLU A 39 9.82 -8.27 4.14
N SER A 40 10.68 -7.46 3.53
CA SER A 40 10.90 -6.08 3.94
C SER A 40 9.62 -5.23 3.93
N ALA A 41 8.75 -5.41 2.93
CA ALA A 41 7.47 -4.70 2.87
C ALA A 41 6.49 -5.14 3.96
N ILE A 42 6.42 -6.44 4.27
CA ILE A 42 5.57 -7.00 5.32
C ILE A 42 6.06 -6.56 6.71
N SER A 43 7.38 -6.63 6.97
CA SER A 43 7.96 -6.22 8.25
C SER A 43 7.71 -4.75 8.58
N ARG A 44 7.63 -3.88 7.55
CA ARG A 44 7.21 -2.48 7.74
C ARG A 44 5.78 -2.37 8.27
N PHE A 45 4.88 -3.26 7.85
CA PHE A 45 3.47 -3.25 8.28
C PHE A 45 3.29 -3.88 9.66
N GLU A 46 4.00 -4.95 9.98
CA GLU A 46 4.04 -5.57 11.32
C GLU A 46 4.31 -4.53 12.42
N ALA A 47 5.15 -3.56 12.11
CA ALA A 47 5.51 -2.51 13.03
C ALA A 47 4.37 -1.53 13.38
N PHE A 48 3.21 -1.59 12.68
CA PHE A 48 2.05 -0.74 12.93
C PHE A 48 0.99 -1.44 13.80
N GLN A 49 1.39 -1.94 14.97
CA GLN A 49 0.48 -2.57 15.91
C GLN A 49 -0.72 -1.68 16.24
N GLY A 50 -1.91 -2.27 16.23
CA GLY A 50 -3.18 -1.57 16.46
C GLY A 50 -3.83 -0.99 15.19
N PHE A 51 -3.22 -1.22 14.01
CA PHE A 51 -3.85 -1.06 12.71
C PHE A 51 -4.17 -2.45 12.14
N LYS A 52 -5.31 -2.60 11.49
CA LYS A 52 -5.59 -3.78 10.68
C LYS A 52 -4.74 -3.71 9.42
N SER A 53 -3.93 -4.73 9.20
CA SER A 53 -3.03 -4.85 8.05
C SER A 53 -3.47 -6.00 7.16
N TYR A 54 -3.51 -5.75 5.85
CA TYR A 54 -3.91 -6.71 4.82
C TYR A 54 -2.80 -6.85 3.80
N VAL A 55 -2.60 -8.06 3.30
CA VAL A 55 -1.68 -8.35 2.19
C VAL A 55 -2.46 -9.00 1.08
N VAL A 56 -2.54 -8.35 -0.08
CA VAL A 56 -3.23 -8.87 -1.27
C VAL A 56 -2.24 -9.62 -2.12
N THR A 57 -2.35 -10.94 -2.19
CA THR A 57 -1.43 -11.81 -2.93
C THR A 57 -2.12 -13.08 -3.40
N GLY A 58 -1.56 -13.77 -4.41
CA GLY A 58 -1.90 -15.14 -4.79
C GLY A 58 -0.70 -16.09 -4.65
N LYS A 59 0.39 -15.64 -3.99
CA LYS A 59 1.66 -16.38 -3.86
C LYS A 59 1.77 -16.99 -2.48
N GLU A 60 2.02 -18.30 -2.43
CA GLU A 60 2.04 -19.09 -1.18
C GLU A 60 3.08 -18.57 -0.17
N GLU A 61 4.31 -18.33 -0.62
CA GLU A 61 5.37 -17.84 0.26
C GLU A 61 5.09 -16.47 0.87
N ILE A 62 4.42 -15.57 0.12
CA ILE A 62 4.02 -14.25 0.62
C ILE A 62 2.87 -14.40 1.60
N THR A 63 1.94 -15.34 1.33
CA THR A 63 0.85 -15.69 2.24
C THR A 63 1.39 -16.13 3.60
N LEU A 64 2.31 -17.10 3.62
CA LEU A 64 2.91 -17.62 4.86
C LEU A 64 3.65 -16.52 5.64
N SER A 65 4.40 -15.68 4.96
CA SER A 65 5.11 -14.56 5.59
C SER A 65 4.12 -13.53 6.18
N ALA A 66 3.06 -13.19 5.46
CA ALA A 66 2.05 -12.23 5.90
C ALA A 66 1.27 -12.73 7.12
N GLU A 67 0.86 -14.01 7.13
CA GLU A 67 0.18 -14.63 8.26
C GLU A 67 1.07 -14.68 9.50
N SER A 68 2.34 -15.03 9.34
CA SER A 68 3.33 -15.02 10.42
C SER A 68 3.53 -13.64 11.03
N ALA A 69 3.41 -12.58 10.24
CA ALA A 69 3.48 -11.18 10.66
C ALA A 69 2.14 -10.65 11.24
N GLY A 70 1.11 -11.50 11.35
CA GLY A 70 -0.22 -11.13 11.86
C GLY A 70 -1.06 -10.29 10.90
N CYS A 71 -0.74 -10.28 9.61
CA CYS A 71 -1.54 -9.64 8.57
C CYS A 71 -2.69 -10.55 8.11
N THR A 72 -3.82 -9.97 7.73
CA THR A 72 -4.89 -10.68 7.05
C THR A 72 -4.54 -10.84 5.58
N VAL A 73 -4.51 -12.07 5.07
CA VAL A 73 -4.25 -12.33 3.65
C VAL A 73 -5.54 -12.26 2.85
N VAL A 74 -5.47 -11.55 1.73
CA VAL A 74 -6.54 -11.43 0.73
C VAL A 74 -6.07 -12.06 -0.56
N CYS A 75 -6.67 -13.19 -0.95
CA CYS A 75 -6.23 -13.96 -2.10
C CYS A 75 -6.65 -13.28 -3.41
N ASN A 76 -5.67 -12.92 -4.27
CA ASN A 76 -5.90 -12.54 -5.65
C ASN A 76 -5.41 -13.65 -6.58
N LYS A 77 -6.35 -14.42 -7.13
CA LYS A 77 -6.09 -15.54 -8.07
C LYS A 77 -5.98 -15.09 -9.53
N GLU A 78 -6.30 -13.84 -9.84
CA GLU A 78 -6.39 -13.31 -11.20
C GLU A 78 -5.56 -12.01 -11.34
N PRO A 79 -4.25 -12.05 -11.02
CA PRO A 79 -3.39 -10.85 -11.06
C PRO A 79 -3.24 -10.25 -12.45
N GLU A 80 -3.54 -11.02 -13.51
CA GLU A 80 -3.57 -10.57 -14.90
C GLU A 80 -4.67 -9.54 -15.18
N LYS A 81 -5.70 -9.46 -14.34
CA LYS A 81 -6.74 -8.44 -14.42
C LYS A 81 -6.27 -7.04 -13.98
N GLY A 82 -4.99 -6.93 -13.63
CA GLY A 82 -4.35 -5.67 -13.29
C GLY A 82 -4.46 -5.27 -11.82
N ILE A 83 -3.82 -4.14 -11.49
CA ILE A 83 -3.72 -3.65 -10.12
C ILE A 83 -5.08 -3.28 -9.52
N SER A 84 -6.05 -2.88 -10.33
CA SER A 84 -7.39 -2.49 -9.88
C SER A 84 -8.08 -3.62 -9.11
N LEU A 85 -7.94 -4.87 -9.55
CA LEU A 85 -8.50 -6.02 -8.84
C LEU A 85 -7.90 -6.16 -7.44
N SER A 86 -6.59 -6.03 -7.29
CA SER A 86 -5.93 -6.07 -5.98
C SER A 86 -6.41 -4.95 -5.06
N VAL A 87 -6.60 -3.74 -5.59
CA VAL A 87 -7.15 -2.60 -4.84
C VAL A 87 -8.56 -2.91 -4.36
N LYS A 88 -9.44 -3.38 -5.26
CA LYS A 88 -10.83 -3.75 -4.93
C LYS A 88 -10.90 -4.83 -3.86
N LEU A 89 -10.18 -5.94 -4.03
CA LEU A 89 -10.18 -7.06 -3.09
C LEU A 89 -9.73 -6.61 -1.69
N GLY A 90 -8.62 -5.89 -1.61
CA GLY A 90 -8.09 -5.40 -0.34
C GLY A 90 -9.03 -4.40 0.34
N LEU A 91 -9.59 -3.46 -0.43
CA LEU A 91 -10.52 -2.45 0.09
C LEU A 91 -11.83 -3.08 0.57
N THR A 92 -12.44 -3.97 -0.23
CA THR A 92 -13.68 -4.67 0.14
C THR A 92 -13.50 -5.42 1.45
N LYS A 93 -12.43 -6.23 1.57
CA LYS A 93 -12.15 -6.96 2.81
C LYS A 93 -11.95 -6.06 4.02
N ALA A 94 -11.25 -4.94 3.83
CA ALA A 94 -11.03 -4.00 4.93
C ALA A 94 -12.32 -3.31 5.39
N ILE A 95 -13.25 -3.01 4.46
CA ILE A 95 -14.58 -2.44 4.79
C ILE A 95 -15.42 -3.47 5.52
N GLU A 96 -15.54 -4.70 4.99
CA GLU A 96 -16.30 -5.79 5.61
C GLU A 96 -15.86 -6.04 7.06
N ASP A 97 -14.55 -6.20 7.29
CA ASP A 97 -14.00 -6.41 8.63
C ASP A 97 -14.27 -5.24 9.59
N ALA A 98 -14.24 -4.02 9.06
CA ALA A 98 -14.50 -2.82 9.87
C ALA A 98 -15.97 -2.72 10.27
N ASP A 99 -16.89 -3.05 9.37
CA ASP A 99 -18.33 -3.06 9.61
C ASP A 99 -18.73 -4.17 10.58
N GLU A 100 -18.19 -5.38 10.42
CA GLU A 100 -18.39 -6.50 11.35
C GLU A 100 -17.93 -6.16 12.78
N ASN A 101 -16.85 -5.39 12.92
CA ASN A 101 -16.32 -4.96 14.22
C ASN A 101 -16.98 -3.66 14.74
N GLY A 102 -17.97 -3.10 14.03
CA GLY A 102 -18.64 -1.85 14.42
C GLY A 102 -17.72 -0.63 14.45
N THR A 103 -16.61 -0.66 13.72
CA THR A 103 -15.61 0.42 13.69
C THR A 103 -15.39 0.89 12.25
N PRO A 104 -16.27 1.72 11.68
CA PRO A 104 -16.17 2.16 10.30
C PRO A 104 -14.84 2.87 10.01
N LEU A 105 -14.21 2.50 8.88
CA LEU A 105 -12.97 3.10 8.43
C LEU A 105 -13.16 4.58 8.06
N ARG A 106 -12.16 5.39 8.40
CA ARG A 106 -12.00 6.76 7.89
C ARG A 106 -11.20 6.81 6.60
N GLY A 107 -10.38 5.80 6.37
CA GLY A 107 -9.55 5.70 5.18
C GLY A 107 -8.71 4.43 5.14
N VAL A 108 -8.06 4.21 4.01
CA VAL A 108 -7.13 3.10 3.78
C VAL A 108 -5.82 3.61 3.21
N LEU A 109 -4.72 3.03 3.65
CA LEU A 109 -3.40 3.26 3.06
C LEU A 109 -3.05 2.08 2.17
N PHE A 110 -2.80 2.34 0.88
CA PHE A 110 -2.21 1.37 -0.03
C PHE A 110 -0.71 1.58 -0.14
N SER A 111 0.04 0.49 -0.08
CA SER A 111 1.47 0.43 -0.35
C SER A 111 1.77 -0.73 -1.30
N VAL A 112 2.96 -0.72 -1.90
CA VAL A 112 3.44 -1.73 -2.84
C VAL A 112 4.71 -2.38 -2.31
N CYS A 113 5.03 -3.60 -2.79
CA CYS A 113 6.21 -4.34 -2.34
C CYS A 113 7.50 -3.93 -3.05
N ASP A 114 7.42 -3.25 -4.18
CA ASP A 114 8.56 -2.96 -5.06
C ASP A 114 9.30 -1.65 -4.73
N GLN A 115 9.04 -1.09 -3.55
CA GLN A 115 9.74 0.08 -2.99
C GLN A 115 10.55 -0.33 -1.74
N PRO A 116 11.70 -1.01 -1.90
CA PRO A 116 12.44 -1.56 -0.75
C PRO A 116 12.96 -0.49 0.20
N ARG A 117 13.25 0.72 -0.30
CA ARG A 117 13.77 1.85 0.50
C ARG A 117 12.71 2.67 1.23
N LEU A 118 11.42 2.34 1.06
CA LEU A 118 10.34 3.04 1.74
C LEU A 118 10.50 2.91 3.27
N LYS A 119 10.47 4.06 3.96
CA LYS A 119 10.67 4.09 5.41
C LYS A 119 9.36 3.96 6.17
N LYS A 120 9.39 3.22 7.28
CA LYS A 120 8.30 3.17 8.25
C LYS A 120 7.86 4.58 8.72
N SER A 121 8.81 5.48 8.94
CA SER A 121 8.53 6.87 9.34
C SER A 121 7.71 7.64 8.31
N THR A 122 7.86 7.33 7.02
CA THR A 122 7.04 7.93 5.94
C THR A 122 5.59 7.48 6.03
N ILE A 123 5.33 6.19 6.22
CA ILE A 123 3.97 5.66 6.45
C ILE A 123 3.35 6.34 7.67
N GLN A 124 4.09 6.47 8.77
CA GLN A 124 3.63 7.12 10.00
C GLN A 124 3.26 8.59 9.78
N ARG A 125 4.08 9.32 9.00
CA ARG A 125 3.81 10.73 8.63
C ARG A 125 2.56 10.86 7.77
N ILE A 126 2.34 9.94 6.82
CA ILE A 126 1.14 9.89 5.98
C ILE A 126 -0.11 9.69 6.85
N ILE A 127 -0.11 8.71 7.75
CA ILE A 127 -1.22 8.45 8.68
C ILE A 127 -1.50 9.68 9.54
N ASN A 128 -0.47 10.30 10.13
CA ASN A 128 -0.62 11.50 10.94
C ASN A 128 -1.19 12.67 10.12
N THR A 129 -0.71 12.86 8.89
CA THR A 129 -1.20 13.93 8.01
C THR A 129 -2.68 13.70 7.67
N ALA A 130 -3.08 12.48 7.35
CA ALA A 130 -4.47 12.14 7.05
C ALA A 130 -5.39 12.35 8.27
N PHE A 131 -4.92 11.99 9.47
CA PHE A 131 -5.69 12.19 10.70
C PHE A 131 -6.06 13.66 10.93
N HIS A 132 -5.14 14.59 10.61
CA HIS A 132 -5.37 16.03 10.77
C HIS A 132 -6.01 16.70 9.55
N ASN A 133 -6.14 15.99 8.44
CA ASN A 133 -6.72 16.49 7.19
C ASN A 133 -7.84 15.56 6.69
N PRO A 134 -8.96 15.43 7.42
CA PRO A 134 -10.07 14.58 7.00
C PRO A 134 -10.58 14.99 5.62
N GLY A 135 -10.96 14.00 4.82
CA GLY A 135 -11.45 14.20 3.46
C GLY A 135 -10.36 14.44 2.42
N LYS A 136 -9.10 14.29 2.75
CA LYS A 136 -7.97 14.44 1.81
C LYS A 136 -7.39 13.10 1.40
N ILE A 137 -6.73 13.10 0.25
CA ILE A 137 -5.83 12.03 -0.19
C ILE A 137 -4.44 12.44 0.27
N VAL A 138 -3.71 11.55 0.93
CA VAL A 138 -2.36 11.83 1.40
C VAL A 138 -1.38 10.85 0.78
N CYS A 139 -0.40 11.33 0.03
CA CYS A 139 0.60 10.48 -0.62
C CYS A 139 2.03 10.88 -0.28
N ALA A 140 2.97 9.96 -0.50
CA ALA A 140 4.38 10.28 -0.52
C ALA A 140 4.75 11.09 -1.78
N GLY A 141 5.72 11.99 -1.66
CA GLY A 141 6.21 12.75 -2.81
C GLY A 141 7.70 13.05 -2.73
N GLU A 142 8.38 12.84 -3.86
CA GLU A 142 9.79 13.10 -4.07
C GLU A 142 9.96 14.05 -5.26
N GLY A 143 10.29 15.30 -4.99
CA GLY A 143 10.34 16.34 -6.03
C GLY A 143 8.99 16.51 -6.74
N THR A 144 8.92 16.21 -8.02
CA THR A 144 7.68 16.24 -8.82
C THR A 144 6.95 14.90 -8.88
N ARG A 145 7.53 13.82 -8.34
CA ARG A 145 6.97 12.47 -8.34
C ARG A 145 6.10 12.28 -7.12
N ASN A 146 4.85 11.90 -7.34
CA ASN A 146 3.89 11.53 -6.29
C ASN A 146 3.43 10.08 -6.50
N GLY A 147 3.24 9.33 -5.43
CA GLY A 147 2.78 7.95 -5.54
C GLY A 147 2.68 7.23 -4.21
N ASN A 148 2.77 5.91 -4.31
CA ASN A 148 2.72 5.04 -3.15
C ASN A 148 3.83 5.36 -2.13
N PRO A 149 3.52 5.21 -0.82
CA PRO A 149 2.20 4.86 -0.29
C PRO A 149 1.20 6.00 -0.39
N VAL A 150 -0.09 5.66 -0.59
CA VAL A 150 -1.19 6.62 -0.67
C VAL A 150 -2.26 6.25 0.35
N LEU A 151 -2.64 7.18 1.20
CA LEU A 151 -3.78 7.05 2.09
C LEU A 151 -4.98 7.79 1.48
N TRP A 152 -6.05 7.05 1.33
CA TRP A 152 -7.32 7.51 0.76
C TRP A 152 -8.34 7.69 1.87
N ASP A 153 -8.95 8.86 1.96
CA ASP A 153 -10.12 9.07 2.81
C ASP A 153 -11.30 8.26 2.28
N LYS A 154 -12.20 7.83 3.16
CA LYS A 154 -13.39 7.02 2.81
C LYS A 154 -14.26 7.61 1.68
N ARG A 155 -14.21 8.91 1.48
CA ARG A 155 -14.93 9.59 0.38
C ARG A 155 -14.51 9.16 -1.02
N PHE A 156 -13.35 8.48 -1.12
CA PHE A 156 -12.79 7.98 -2.39
C PHE A 156 -12.98 6.47 -2.57
N PHE A 157 -13.63 5.78 -1.62
CA PHE A 157 -13.79 4.32 -1.69
C PHE A 157 -14.57 3.89 -2.92
N ASP A 158 -15.69 4.54 -3.24
CA ASP A 158 -16.49 4.22 -4.42
C ASP A 158 -15.66 4.36 -5.70
N LYS A 159 -14.90 5.46 -5.83
CA LYS A 159 -14.00 5.66 -6.99
C LYS A 159 -12.89 4.59 -7.09
N LEU A 160 -12.38 4.11 -5.95
CA LEU A 160 -11.39 3.01 -5.92
C LEU A 160 -12.02 1.68 -6.31
N LEU A 161 -13.26 1.42 -5.90
CA LEU A 161 -14.03 0.22 -6.28
C LEU A 161 -14.47 0.22 -7.74
N GLU A 162 -14.55 1.38 -8.39
CA GLU A 162 -14.85 1.53 -9.82
C GLU A 162 -13.62 1.41 -10.75
N LEU A 163 -12.39 1.36 -10.18
CA LEU A 163 -11.17 1.18 -10.99
C LEU A 163 -11.26 -0.10 -11.82
N ASP A 164 -10.69 -0.10 -13.03
CA ASP A 164 -10.64 -1.27 -13.90
C ASP A 164 -9.28 -1.44 -14.58
N GLY A 165 -8.93 -2.70 -14.89
CA GLY A 165 -7.70 -3.07 -15.58
C GLY A 165 -6.43 -2.67 -14.82
N ASP A 166 -5.40 -2.29 -15.55
CA ASP A 166 -4.10 -1.88 -14.98
C ASP A 166 -4.05 -0.38 -14.62
N ILE A 167 -5.22 0.17 -14.29
CA ILE A 167 -5.36 1.56 -13.86
C ILE A 167 -5.37 1.58 -12.33
N GLY A 168 -4.28 2.03 -11.74
CA GLY A 168 -4.20 2.28 -10.31
C GLY A 168 -4.78 3.65 -9.92
N GLY A 169 -4.66 4.01 -8.66
CA GLY A 169 -5.18 5.27 -8.11
C GLY A 169 -4.64 6.55 -8.74
N LYS A 170 -3.63 6.50 -9.62
CA LYS A 170 -3.04 7.68 -10.28
C LYS A 170 -4.06 8.52 -11.05
N LYS A 171 -5.09 7.88 -11.65
CA LYS A 171 -6.16 8.61 -12.35
C LYS A 171 -6.96 9.45 -11.36
N ILE A 172 -7.38 8.84 -10.25
CA ILE A 172 -8.15 9.53 -9.21
C ILE A 172 -7.32 10.68 -8.60
N LEU A 173 -6.01 10.49 -8.39
CA LEU A 173 -5.12 11.55 -7.90
C LEU A 173 -5.13 12.77 -8.82
N LYS A 174 -4.99 12.56 -10.14
CA LYS A 174 -4.99 13.63 -11.14
C LYS A 174 -6.30 14.42 -11.20
N GLU A 175 -7.42 13.72 -10.99
CA GLU A 175 -8.77 14.33 -11.01
C GLU A 175 -9.13 15.05 -9.71
N ASN A 176 -8.33 14.88 -8.63
CA ASN A 176 -8.64 15.40 -7.31
C ASN A 176 -7.45 16.14 -6.66
N LEU A 177 -6.69 16.91 -7.43
CA LEU A 177 -5.49 17.61 -6.97
C LEU A 177 -5.77 18.57 -5.80
N ASP A 178 -6.93 19.22 -5.76
CA ASP A 178 -7.35 20.10 -4.66
C ASP A 178 -7.56 19.35 -3.34
N SER A 179 -7.74 18.03 -3.42
CA SER A 179 -7.87 17.15 -2.26
C SER A 179 -6.57 16.46 -1.88
N LEU A 180 -5.47 16.72 -2.59
CA LEU A 180 -4.18 16.06 -2.39
C LEU A 180 -3.34 16.78 -1.35
N LYS A 181 -2.75 16.01 -0.44
CA LYS A 181 -1.68 16.40 0.48
C LYS A 181 -0.45 15.53 0.22
N ILE A 182 0.70 16.16 0.07
CA ILE A 182 1.96 15.49 -0.21
C ILE A 182 2.82 15.49 1.06
N VAL A 183 3.31 14.31 1.43
CA VAL A 183 4.31 14.12 2.47
C VAL A 183 5.66 13.99 1.78
N PRO A 184 6.55 15.01 1.88
CA PRO A 184 7.84 14.96 1.20
C PRO A 184 8.72 13.86 1.80
N VAL A 185 9.46 13.15 0.93
CA VAL A 185 10.39 12.08 1.30
C VAL A 185 11.79 12.35 0.77
N GLN A 186 12.76 11.58 1.24
CA GLN A 186 14.14 11.69 0.78
C GLN A 186 14.29 11.14 -0.65
N ALA A 187 15.31 11.62 -1.36
CA ALA A 187 15.64 11.14 -2.70
C ALA A 187 15.91 9.63 -2.68
N GLY A 188 15.34 8.91 -3.65
CA GLY A 188 15.45 7.45 -3.80
C GLY A 188 14.50 6.64 -2.92
N GLU A 189 13.77 7.24 -1.97
CA GLU A 189 12.87 6.48 -1.08
C GLU A 189 11.69 5.86 -1.83
N LEU A 190 11.21 6.51 -2.89
CA LEU A 190 10.10 6.03 -3.72
C LEU A 190 10.56 5.30 -5.00
N GLN A 191 11.81 4.89 -5.06
CA GLN A 191 12.32 4.17 -6.21
C GLN A 191 11.69 2.78 -6.29
N ASP A 192 10.98 2.51 -7.40
CA ASP A 192 10.47 1.18 -7.70
C ASP A 192 11.58 0.34 -8.32
N ILE A 193 11.66 -0.92 -7.96
CA ILE A 193 12.51 -1.92 -8.60
C ILE A 193 11.68 -2.62 -9.67
N ASP A 194 11.86 -2.26 -10.92
CA ASP A 194 11.12 -2.81 -12.05
C ASP A 194 11.95 -3.77 -12.91
N ARG A 195 13.27 -3.65 -12.88
CA ARG A 195 14.22 -4.44 -13.65
C ARG A 195 15.37 -4.91 -12.77
N LYS A 196 16.09 -5.95 -13.21
CA LYS A 196 17.27 -6.47 -12.48
C LYS A 196 18.38 -5.43 -12.33
N GLU A 197 18.51 -4.53 -13.31
CA GLU A 197 19.49 -3.45 -13.28
C GLU A 197 19.25 -2.46 -12.13
N ASP A 198 17.99 -2.29 -11.72
CA ASP A 198 17.60 -1.40 -10.62
C ASP A 198 18.11 -1.91 -9.25
N LEU A 199 18.41 -3.21 -9.14
CA LEU A 199 19.01 -3.81 -7.93
C LEU A 199 20.42 -3.27 -7.64
N GLY A 200 21.20 -2.92 -8.67
CA GLY A 200 22.57 -2.41 -8.54
C GLY A 200 22.64 -0.94 -8.11
N THR A 201 21.52 -0.22 -8.13
CA THR A 201 21.39 1.18 -7.71
C THR A 201 20.64 1.33 -6.38
N ALA A 202 20.22 0.20 -5.84
CA ALA A 202 19.47 0.09 -4.59
C ALA A 202 20.41 -0.12 -3.38
#